data_8a3ed30a050fe60a87c2f3f1c2667fb8
#
_entry.id   8a3ed30a050fe60a87c2f3f1c2667fb8
#
_cell.length_a   1.000
_cell.length_b   1.000
_cell.length_c   1.000
_cell.angle_alpha   90.00
_cell.angle_beta   90.00
_cell.angle_gamma   90.00
#
_symmetry.space_group_name_H-M   'P 1'
#
loop_
_entity.id
_entity.type
_entity.pdbx_description
1 polymer ?
#
loop_
_entity_poly.entity_id
_entity_poly.type
_entity_poly.pdbx_seq_one_letter_code
_entity_poly.pdbx_strand_id
1 'polypeptide(L)'
;MGANDGIVSTAGLVVGVAAASTDVPAILTAGFAGLSAGAVSMALGEYVSVSAQRDTERAMLRTERRELEQMPEAELEELTGLLQRKGLEPDTARAAAKELTERNALAAHAEVELGIHPDDLANPWAAALSSAVSFTIGALIPLLVVVLPPEHLRIPPVTFVAVLVALA
;
A
#
# COMPACT_ATOMS: atom_id res chain seq x y z
N MET A 1 4.99 5.77 -1.36
CA MET A 1 4.42 6.75 -0.42
C MET A 1 5.18 6.79 0.90
N GLY A 2 5.45 5.68 1.58
CA GLY A 2 6.10 5.68 2.89
C GLY A 2 7.45 6.41 2.96
N ALA A 3 8.33 6.26 1.98
CA ALA A 3 9.64 6.92 2.00
C ALA A 3 9.53 8.45 1.95
N ASN A 4 8.67 9.00 1.09
CA ASN A 4 8.46 10.46 1.01
C ASN A 4 7.88 11.01 2.30
N ASP A 5 6.93 10.30 2.92
CA ASP A 5 6.37 10.68 4.21
C ASP A 5 7.43 10.66 5.32
N GLY A 6 8.29 9.62 5.34
CA GLY A 6 9.43 9.54 6.26
C GLY A 6 10.40 10.71 6.10
N ILE A 7 10.72 11.11 4.85
CA ILE A 7 11.57 12.28 4.59
C ILE A 7 10.92 13.55 5.14
N VAL A 8 9.68 13.83 4.73
CA VAL A 8 9.01 15.10 5.04
C VAL A 8 8.74 15.26 6.54
N SER A 9 8.19 14.23 7.19
CA SER A 9 7.81 14.28 8.60
C SER A 9 9.04 14.36 9.51
N THR A 10 10.07 13.56 9.24
CA THR A 10 11.31 13.59 10.03
C THR A 10 12.10 14.86 9.79
N ALA A 11 12.14 15.35 8.55
CA ALA A 11 12.78 16.64 8.25
C ALA A 11 12.08 17.80 8.96
N GLY A 12 10.76 17.86 8.92
CA GLY A 12 9.98 18.89 9.62
C GLY A 12 10.27 18.89 11.14
N LEU A 13 10.32 17.70 11.75
CA LEU A 13 10.66 17.55 13.14
C LEU A 13 12.10 18.00 13.45
N VAL A 14 13.07 17.55 12.68
CA VAL A 14 14.49 17.88 12.83
C VAL A 14 14.72 19.39 12.67
N VAL A 15 14.15 20.01 11.63
CA VAL A 15 14.26 21.46 11.40
C VAL A 15 13.57 22.25 12.52
N GLY A 16 12.38 21.81 12.96
CA GLY A 16 11.65 22.45 14.06
C GLY A 16 12.46 22.46 15.37
N VAL A 17 13.06 21.33 15.74
CA VAL A 17 13.91 21.26 16.95
C VAL A 17 15.20 22.04 16.77
N ALA A 18 15.84 21.99 15.59
CA ALA A 18 17.07 22.73 15.31
C ALA A 18 16.86 24.25 15.32
N ALA A 19 15.67 24.75 15.05
CA ALA A 19 15.33 26.17 15.17
C ALA A 19 15.27 26.63 16.65
N ALA A 20 14.95 25.71 17.56
CA ALA A 20 14.83 26.00 19.01
C ALA A 20 16.10 25.65 19.81
N SER A 21 16.96 24.76 19.29
CA SER A 21 18.15 24.27 19.98
C SER A 21 19.26 23.92 19.00
N THR A 22 20.50 24.26 19.37
CA THR A 22 21.71 23.85 18.62
C THR A 22 22.31 22.54 19.16
N ASP A 23 21.66 21.93 20.16
CA ASP A 23 22.12 20.68 20.77
C ASP A 23 21.82 19.49 19.86
N VAL A 24 22.87 18.95 19.22
CA VAL A 24 22.77 17.85 18.27
C VAL A 24 22.15 16.59 18.90
N PRO A 25 22.52 16.16 20.10
CA PRO A 25 21.84 15.07 20.79
C PRO A 25 20.32 15.26 20.93
N ALA A 26 19.85 16.45 21.26
CA ALA A 26 18.42 16.73 21.37
C ALA A 26 17.70 16.62 20.01
N ILE A 27 18.32 17.15 18.94
CA ILE A 27 17.79 17.07 17.57
C ILE A 27 17.70 15.62 17.12
N LEU A 28 18.74 14.82 17.35
CA LEU A 28 18.76 13.40 16.98
C LEU A 28 17.75 12.59 17.79
N THR A 29 17.65 12.85 19.09
CA THR A 29 16.67 12.17 19.96
C THR A 29 15.24 12.40 19.46
N ALA A 30 14.90 13.66 19.14
CA ALA A 30 13.60 13.99 18.58
C ALA A 30 13.37 13.32 17.21
N GLY A 31 14.38 13.34 16.33
CA GLY A 31 14.31 12.72 15.01
C GLY A 31 14.13 11.19 15.08
N PHE A 32 14.86 10.50 15.95
CA PHE A 32 14.69 9.06 16.17
C PHE A 32 13.35 8.72 16.83
N ALA A 33 12.86 9.55 17.73
CA ALA A 33 11.53 9.38 18.31
C ALA A 33 10.45 9.51 17.21
N GLY A 34 10.57 10.52 16.34
CA GLY A 34 9.68 10.73 15.20
C GLY A 34 9.74 9.58 14.19
N LEU A 35 10.94 9.10 13.84
CA LEU A 35 11.14 7.93 12.99
C LEU A 35 10.43 6.70 13.59
N SER A 36 10.66 6.40 14.86
CA SER A 36 10.06 5.23 15.50
C SER A 36 8.54 5.31 15.56
N ALA A 37 8.00 6.45 15.96
CA ALA A 37 6.56 6.69 16.02
C ALA A 37 5.92 6.61 14.62
N GLY A 38 6.55 7.24 13.63
CA GLY A 38 6.07 7.24 12.23
C GLY A 38 6.11 5.85 11.61
N ALA A 39 7.19 5.09 11.79
CA ALA A 39 7.29 3.73 11.26
C ALA A 39 6.19 2.81 11.84
N VAL A 40 5.93 2.88 13.15
CA VAL A 40 4.85 2.12 13.79
C VAL A 40 3.48 2.59 13.30
N SER A 41 3.24 3.90 13.21
CA SER A 41 1.98 4.47 12.72
C SER A 41 1.68 4.03 11.29
N MET A 42 2.67 4.12 10.39
CA MET A 42 2.56 3.68 8.99
C MET A 42 2.28 2.17 8.90
N ALA A 43 2.99 1.36 9.69
CA ALA A 43 2.76 -0.09 9.71
C ALA A 43 1.34 -0.44 10.15
N LEU A 44 0.85 0.17 11.21
CA LEU A 44 -0.49 -0.09 11.73
C LEU A 44 -1.59 0.41 10.77
N GLY A 45 -1.40 1.59 10.19
CA GLY A 45 -2.33 2.15 9.20
C GLY A 45 -2.46 1.25 7.97
N GLU A 46 -1.35 0.81 7.41
CA GLU A 46 -1.32 -0.08 6.25
C GLU A 46 -1.90 -1.46 6.60
N TYR A 47 -1.56 -2.01 7.76
CA TYR A 47 -2.14 -3.27 8.23
C TYR A 47 -3.66 -3.21 8.31
N VAL A 48 -4.22 -2.17 8.91
CA VAL A 48 -5.68 -2.00 9.06
C VAL A 48 -6.34 -1.83 7.69
N SER A 49 -5.76 -0.99 6.82
CA SER A 49 -6.28 -0.75 5.48
C SER A 49 -6.33 -2.02 4.63
N VAL A 50 -5.21 -2.74 4.55
CA VAL A 50 -5.12 -3.98 3.75
C VAL A 50 -5.93 -5.12 4.38
N SER A 51 -6.06 -5.16 5.71
CA SER A 51 -6.95 -6.12 6.38
C SER A 51 -8.41 -5.88 6.02
N ALA A 52 -8.86 -4.62 6.03
CA ALA A 52 -10.23 -4.27 5.65
C ALA A 52 -10.52 -4.60 4.17
N GLN A 53 -9.58 -4.30 3.28
CA GLN A 53 -9.67 -4.69 1.87
C GLN A 53 -9.80 -6.20 1.71
N ARG A 54 -8.91 -6.97 2.34
CA ARG A 54 -8.92 -8.44 2.29
C ARG A 54 -10.21 -9.03 2.85
N ASP A 55 -10.77 -8.46 3.92
CA ASP A 55 -12.03 -8.91 4.50
C ASP A 55 -13.21 -8.64 3.56
N THR A 56 -13.18 -7.53 2.83
CA THR A 56 -14.16 -7.18 1.78
C THR A 56 -14.06 -8.17 0.62
N GLU A 57 -12.87 -8.42 0.09
CA GLU A 57 -12.63 -9.38 -0.99
C GLU A 57 -13.11 -10.79 -0.60
N ARG A 58 -12.81 -11.22 0.63
CA ARG A 58 -13.31 -12.50 1.16
C ARG A 58 -14.85 -12.55 1.29
N ALA A 59 -15.47 -11.43 1.65
CA ALA A 59 -16.92 -11.36 1.72
C ALA A 59 -17.55 -11.49 0.33
N MET A 60 -17.00 -10.80 -0.68
CA MET A 60 -17.42 -10.90 -2.07
C MET A 60 -17.29 -12.36 -2.57
N LEU A 61 -16.12 -12.97 -2.39
CA LEU A 61 -15.90 -14.37 -2.78
C LEU A 61 -16.84 -15.37 -2.07
N ARG A 62 -17.24 -15.10 -0.83
CA ARG A 62 -18.25 -15.95 -0.14
C ARG A 62 -19.64 -15.78 -0.72
N THR A 63 -20.00 -14.57 -1.14
CA THR A 63 -21.28 -14.29 -1.81
C THR A 63 -21.31 -14.99 -3.16
N GLU A 64 -20.30 -14.78 -3.97
CA GLU A 64 -20.12 -15.38 -5.29
C GLU A 64 -20.20 -16.91 -5.25
N ARG A 65 -19.50 -17.54 -4.30
CA ARG A 65 -19.59 -19.00 -4.13
C ARG A 65 -21.01 -19.47 -3.87
N ARG A 66 -21.77 -18.71 -3.09
CA ARG A 66 -23.15 -19.03 -2.74
C ARG A 66 -24.08 -18.89 -3.94
N GLU A 67 -23.87 -17.86 -4.77
CA GLU A 67 -24.62 -17.61 -5.99
C GLU A 67 -24.37 -18.71 -7.02
N LEU A 68 -23.12 -19.08 -7.23
CA LEU A 68 -22.73 -20.22 -8.07
C LEU A 68 -23.33 -21.56 -7.62
N GLU A 69 -23.50 -21.77 -6.30
CA GLU A 69 -24.14 -22.98 -5.76
C GLU A 69 -25.67 -22.95 -5.92
N GLN A 70 -26.31 -21.79 -5.81
CA GLN A 70 -27.77 -21.64 -5.79
C GLN A 70 -28.36 -21.38 -7.17
N MET A 71 -27.64 -20.68 -8.04
CA MET A 71 -28.13 -20.19 -9.33
C MET A 71 -27.14 -20.43 -10.48
N PRO A 72 -26.60 -21.64 -10.68
CA PRO A 72 -25.48 -21.88 -11.61
C PRO A 72 -25.79 -21.50 -13.07
N GLU A 73 -27.06 -21.59 -13.51
CA GLU A 73 -27.44 -21.19 -14.87
C GLU A 73 -27.48 -19.68 -15.02
N ALA A 74 -27.94 -18.95 -14.01
CA ALA A 74 -27.94 -17.48 -14.01
C ALA A 74 -26.50 -16.94 -14.02
N GLU A 75 -25.64 -17.53 -13.20
CA GLU A 75 -24.23 -17.18 -13.12
C GLU A 75 -23.51 -17.44 -14.48
N LEU A 76 -23.80 -18.54 -15.16
CA LEU A 76 -23.26 -18.79 -16.50
C LEU A 76 -23.71 -17.73 -17.52
N GLU A 77 -24.96 -17.28 -17.47
CA GLU A 77 -25.46 -16.20 -18.32
C GLU A 77 -24.81 -14.86 -17.94
N GLU A 78 -24.58 -14.59 -16.65
CA GLU A 78 -23.88 -13.40 -16.19
C GLU A 78 -22.43 -13.35 -16.71
N LEU A 79 -21.67 -14.42 -16.52
CA LEU A 79 -20.30 -14.53 -17.05
C LEU A 79 -20.26 -14.35 -18.56
N THR A 80 -21.23 -14.94 -19.28
CA THR A 80 -21.37 -14.77 -20.73
C THR A 80 -21.56 -13.29 -21.08
N GLY A 81 -22.45 -12.59 -20.36
CA GLY A 81 -22.69 -11.15 -20.55
C GLY A 81 -21.47 -10.28 -20.24
N LEU A 82 -20.72 -10.64 -19.19
CA LEU A 82 -19.46 -9.97 -18.83
C LEU A 82 -18.41 -10.10 -19.96
N LEU A 83 -18.26 -11.29 -20.51
CA LEU A 83 -17.33 -11.54 -21.62
C LEU A 83 -17.75 -10.80 -22.91
N GLN A 84 -19.06 -10.70 -23.19
CA GLN A 84 -19.55 -9.87 -24.31
C GLN A 84 -19.21 -8.40 -24.11
N ARG A 85 -19.38 -7.87 -22.90
CA ARG A 85 -18.97 -6.48 -22.58
C ARG A 85 -17.47 -6.23 -22.74
N LYS A 86 -16.66 -7.29 -22.63
CA LYS A 86 -15.21 -7.25 -22.93
C LYS A 86 -14.90 -7.38 -24.42
N GLY A 87 -15.90 -7.51 -25.30
CA GLY A 87 -15.76 -7.48 -26.74
C GLY A 87 -15.80 -8.83 -27.46
N LEU A 88 -16.17 -9.92 -26.76
CA LEU A 88 -16.36 -11.20 -27.42
C LEU A 88 -17.73 -11.25 -28.15
N GLU A 89 -17.74 -11.91 -29.31
CA GLU A 89 -18.98 -12.22 -30.00
C GLU A 89 -19.87 -13.17 -29.17
N PRO A 90 -21.20 -13.10 -29.25
CA PRO A 90 -22.12 -13.82 -28.37
C PRO A 90 -21.85 -15.34 -28.26
N ASP A 91 -21.64 -16.01 -29.39
CA ASP A 91 -21.41 -17.45 -29.40
C ASP A 91 -20.03 -17.80 -28.79
N THR A 92 -19.02 -16.98 -29.05
CA THR A 92 -17.68 -17.13 -28.47
C THR A 92 -17.69 -16.87 -26.98
N ALA A 93 -18.41 -15.84 -26.52
CA ALA A 93 -18.55 -15.49 -25.10
C ALA A 93 -19.22 -16.64 -24.33
N ARG A 94 -20.30 -17.23 -24.90
CA ARG A 94 -20.99 -18.35 -24.26
C ARG A 94 -20.13 -19.60 -24.20
N ALA A 95 -19.40 -19.92 -25.25
CA ALA A 95 -18.47 -21.04 -25.27
C ALA A 95 -17.35 -20.87 -24.25
N ALA A 96 -16.76 -19.67 -24.19
CA ALA A 96 -15.71 -19.34 -23.23
C ALA A 96 -16.22 -19.37 -21.78
N ALA A 97 -17.39 -18.79 -21.51
CA ALA A 97 -18.01 -18.83 -20.18
C ALA A 97 -18.21 -20.27 -19.69
N LYS A 98 -18.71 -21.14 -20.54
CA LYS A 98 -18.92 -22.55 -20.21
C LYS A 98 -17.58 -23.25 -19.90
N GLU A 99 -16.57 -23.07 -20.72
CA GLU A 99 -15.25 -23.68 -20.53
C GLU A 99 -14.58 -23.18 -19.24
N LEU A 100 -14.67 -21.89 -18.96
CA LEU A 100 -14.14 -21.28 -17.74
C LEU A 100 -14.88 -21.80 -16.50
N THR A 101 -16.21 -21.91 -16.54
CA THR A 101 -17.03 -22.44 -15.47
C THR A 101 -16.71 -23.91 -15.19
N GLU A 102 -16.58 -24.73 -16.22
CA GLU A 102 -16.19 -26.14 -16.08
C GLU A 102 -14.81 -26.31 -15.44
N ARG A 103 -13.89 -25.39 -15.70
CA ARG A 103 -12.54 -25.41 -15.15
C ARG A 103 -12.50 -24.94 -13.70
N ASN A 104 -13.02 -23.76 -13.41
CA ASN A 104 -13.12 -23.18 -12.05
C ASN A 104 -14.07 -21.98 -12.09
N ALA A 105 -15.35 -22.23 -11.80
CA ALA A 105 -16.38 -21.20 -11.83
C ALA A 105 -16.05 -20.00 -10.92
N LEU A 106 -15.68 -20.26 -9.66
CA LEU A 106 -15.36 -19.19 -8.71
C LEU A 106 -14.18 -18.32 -9.15
N ALA A 107 -13.11 -18.94 -9.68
CA ALA A 107 -11.98 -18.16 -10.16
C ALA A 107 -12.34 -17.32 -11.39
N ALA A 108 -13.16 -17.87 -12.31
CA ALA A 108 -13.60 -17.18 -13.52
C ALA A 108 -14.44 -15.93 -13.17
N HIS A 109 -15.41 -16.05 -12.29
CA HIS A 109 -16.24 -14.94 -11.82
C HIS A 109 -15.42 -13.92 -11.04
N ALA A 110 -14.64 -14.38 -10.06
CA ALA A 110 -13.79 -13.50 -9.26
C ALA A 110 -12.86 -12.64 -10.12
N GLU A 111 -12.26 -13.21 -11.17
CA GLU A 111 -11.35 -12.47 -12.05
C GLU A 111 -12.10 -11.56 -13.03
N VAL A 112 -13.15 -12.07 -13.67
CA VAL A 112 -13.85 -11.36 -14.75
C VAL A 112 -14.79 -10.28 -14.24
N GLU A 113 -15.49 -10.56 -13.14
CA GLU A 113 -16.50 -9.69 -12.53
C GLU A 113 -15.94 -8.80 -11.45
N LEU A 114 -15.25 -9.39 -10.46
CA LEU A 114 -14.80 -8.70 -9.26
C LEU A 114 -13.38 -8.14 -9.39
N GLY A 115 -12.59 -8.59 -10.36
CA GLY A 115 -11.18 -8.24 -10.50
C GLY A 115 -10.32 -8.77 -9.35
N ILE A 116 -10.75 -9.87 -8.72
CA ILE A 116 -10.09 -10.49 -7.56
C ILE A 116 -9.44 -11.81 -8.01
N HIS A 117 -8.21 -12.02 -7.59
CA HIS A 117 -7.55 -13.32 -7.71
C HIS A 117 -7.71 -14.09 -6.39
N PRO A 118 -8.56 -15.14 -6.31
CA PRO A 118 -8.88 -15.80 -5.04
C PRO A 118 -7.68 -16.40 -4.30
N ASP A 119 -6.65 -16.79 -5.04
CA ASP A 119 -5.42 -17.40 -4.52
C ASP A 119 -4.34 -16.37 -4.14
N ASP A 120 -4.52 -15.09 -4.49
CA ASP A 120 -3.53 -14.03 -4.27
C ASP A 120 -4.14 -12.79 -3.59
N LEU A 121 -4.82 -13.01 -2.49
CA LEU A 121 -5.35 -11.92 -1.67
C LEU A 121 -4.22 -11.17 -0.96
N ALA A 122 -4.33 -9.85 -0.89
CA ALA A 122 -3.33 -9.01 -0.27
C ALA A 122 -2.96 -9.45 1.15
N ASN A 123 -1.66 -9.43 1.46
CA ASN A 123 -1.14 -9.82 2.77
C ASN A 123 -0.91 -8.59 3.66
N PRO A 124 -1.73 -8.37 4.70
CA PRO A 124 -1.63 -7.20 5.57
C PRO A 124 -0.29 -7.06 6.29
N TRP A 125 0.33 -8.19 6.67
CA TRP A 125 1.64 -8.17 7.34
C TRP A 125 2.77 -7.77 6.40
N ALA A 126 2.74 -8.27 5.17
CA ALA A 126 3.73 -7.89 4.15
C ALA A 126 3.59 -6.39 3.80
N ALA A 127 2.37 -5.89 3.66
CA ALA A 127 2.09 -4.49 3.41
C ALA A 127 2.57 -3.60 4.57
N ALA A 128 2.24 -3.95 5.82
CA ALA A 128 2.66 -3.23 7.01
C ALA A 128 4.19 -3.15 7.13
N LEU A 129 4.88 -4.28 6.95
CA LEU A 129 6.35 -4.32 7.01
C LEU A 129 6.98 -3.48 5.90
N SER A 130 6.48 -3.60 4.68
CA SER A 130 6.96 -2.81 3.52
C SER A 130 6.80 -1.32 3.77
N SER A 131 5.66 -0.90 4.33
CA SER A 131 5.36 0.50 4.67
C SER A 131 6.31 1.02 5.76
N ALA A 132 6.51 0.27 6.85
CA ALA A 132 7.44 0.62 7.92
C ALA A 132 8.89 0.76 7.44
N VAL A 133 9.35 -0.19 6.62
CA VAL A 133 10.71 -0.18 6.04
C VAL A 133 10.88 1.02 5.11
N SER A 134 9.92 1.27 4.22
CA SER A 134 9.96 2.41 3.30
C SER A 134 10.01 3.74 4.06
N PHE A 135 9.16 3.90 5.09
CA PHE A 135 9.18 5.08 5.95
C PHE A 135 10.53 5.26 6.64
N THR A 136 11.05 4.19 7.24
CA THR A 136 12.34 4.20 7.95
C THR A 136 13.49 4.63 7.03
N ILE A 137 13.55 4.09 5.81
CA ILE A 137 14.58 4.47 4.83
C ILE A 137 14.48 5.96 4.51
N GLY A 138 13.27 6.46 4.27
CA GLY A 138 13.05 7.89 4.03
C GLY A 138 13.46 8.77 5.22
N ALA A 139 13.05 8.39 6.43
CA ALA A 139 13.33 9.14 7.66
C ALA A 139 14.82 9.18 8.04
N LEU A 140 15.61 8.19 7.63
CA LEU A 140 17.05 8.20 7.85
C LEU A 140 17.76 9.31 7.06
N ILE A 141 17.25 9.74 5.91
CA ILE A 141 17.89 10.78 5.08
C ILE A 141 18.07 12.09 5.85
N PRO A 142 17.03 12.74 6.41
CA PRO A 142 17.20 13.96 7.18
C PRO A 142 18.04 13.77 8.46
N LEU A 143 18.01 12.59 9.08
CA LEU A 143 18.86 12.30 10.24
C LEU A 143 20.34 12.23 9.86
N LEU A 144 20.68 11.60 8.74
CA LEU A 144 22.06 11.56 8.22
C LEU A 144 22.58 12.95 7.88
N VAL A 145 21.73 13.82 7.34
CA VAL A 145 22.09 15.23 7.05
C VAL A 145 22.45 16.00 8.31
N VAL A 146 21.91 15.64 9.47
CA VAL A 146 22.30 16.27 10.75
C VAL A 146 23.66 15.76 11.25
N VAL A 147 23.98 14.49 11.00
CA VAL A 147 25.18 13.84 11.57
C VAL A 147 26.42 14.06 10.70
N LEU A 148 26.28 13.95 9.38
CA LEU A 148 27.42 13.88 8.45
C LEU A 148 28.17 15.21 8.21
N PRO A 149 27.54 16.41 8.18
CA PRO A 149 28.28 17.65 7.93
C PRO A 149 29.19 18.03 9.09
N PRO A 150 30.35 18.68 8.81
CA PRO A 150 31.18 19.30 9.84
C PRO A 150 30.37 20.32 10.65
N GLU A 151 30.75 20.56 11.89
CA GLU A 151 29.97 21.39 12.85
C GLU A 151 29.59 22.79 12.30
N HIS A 152 30.47 23.40 11.50
CA HIS A 152 30.23 24.71 10.92
C HIS A 152 29.23 24.73 9.74
N LEU A 153 28.85 23.56 9.21
CA LEU A 153 27.83 23.40 8.14
C LEU A 153 26.48 22.83 8.64
N ARG A 154 26.36 22.53 9.92
CA ARG A 154 25.12 22.02 10.54
C ARG A 154 24.09 23.13 10.76
N ILE A 155 23.76 23.85 9.70
CA ILE A 155 22.82 24.99 9.76
C ILE A 155 21.45 24.53 9.25
N PRO A 156 20.34 24.97 9.88
CA PRO A 156 18.97 24.62 9.46
C PRO A 156 18.70 24.77 7.94
N PRO A 157 19.22 25.80 7.23
CA PRO A 157 18.99 25.92 5.79
C PRO A 157 19.62 24.81 4.96
N VAL A 158 20.76 24.23 5.37
CA VAL A 158 21.39 23.13 4.63
C VAL A 158 20.54 21.86 4.73
N THR A 159 19.99 21.58 5.92
CA THR A 159 19.06 20.45 6.14
C THR A 159 17.80 20.62 5.30
N PHE A 160 17.25 21.84 5.25
CA PHE A 160 16.05 22.14 4.46
C PHE A 160 16.27 21.96 2.95
N VAL A 161 17.38 22.48 2.44
CA VAL A 161 17.75 22.35 1.01
C VAL A 161 18.01 20.87 0.65
N ALA A 162 18.74 20.13 1.49
CA ALA A 162 19.02 18.71 1.27
C ALA A 162 17.73 17.88 1.23
N VAL A 163 16.75 18.20 2.06
CA VAL A 163 15.44 17.56 2.05
C VAL A 163 14.65 17.89 0.79
N LEU A 164 14.65 19.14 0.33
CA LEU A 164 14.00 19.52 -0.92
C LEU A 164 14.61 18.80 -2.13
N VAL A 165 15.93 18.64 -2.16
CA VAL A 165 16.63 17.89 -3.21
C VAL A 165 16.31 16.39 -3.16
N ALA A 166 16.12 15.81 -1.96
CA ALA A 166 15.76 14.39 -1.80
C ALA A 166 14.31 14.09 -2.19
N LEU A 167 13.45 15.11 -2.26
CA LEU A 167 12.03 15.00 -2.64
C LEU A 167 11.79 15.27 -4.15
N ALA A 168 12.77 15.78 -4.87
CA ALA A 168 12.70 16.07 -6.30
C ALA A 168 13.02 14.85 -7.15
#